data_472a9224c6745b088d8268c322c471cc
#
_entry.id   472a9224c6745b088d8268c322c471cc
#
_cell.length_a   1.000
_cell.length_b   1.000
_cell.length_c   1.000
_cell.angle_alpha   90.00
_cell.angle_beta   90.00
_cell.angle_gamma   90.00
#
_symmetry.space_group_name_H-M   'P 1'
#
loop_
_entity.id
_entity.type
_entity.pdbx_description
1 polymer ?
#
loop_
_entity_poly.entity_id
_entity_poly.type
_entity_poly.pdbx_seq_one_letter_code
_entity_poly.pdbx_strand_id
1 'polypeptide(L)'
;MSIELLSANHGAALAATMAARANRIGRGFCAGVYPITPSTECMEYLCLQEIEKGRVVRVESEHSAMGVCIGASAAGARSFTATASNGLAYMVENCIAAACLRLPVVMAVANRTLGPPWNIWADHGDALLLRDHGLIQFFCADNQEVFDSILCAFRLAEDARVLMPAMVCMEGFILSHTVCQTEVPTQEQVDRFLPPTAIPHRLATTPHTLGQMEIPHQTEMHRQQHHEAMLAVPEVYESVQDEFEAVFGRRPADAVEAYRAEDADTLIVSMGTIGTTAERVVDARREQGERVGALRVRMFRPLPVEA
;
A
#
# COMPACT_ATOMS: atom_id res chain seq x y z
N MET A 1 19.11 -4.16 -12.70
CA MET A 1 18.32 -4.96 -11.75
C MET A 1 19.21 -6.02 -11.13
N SER A 2 19.02 -6.35 -9.85
CA SER A 2 19.68 -7.44 -9.13
C SER A 2 18.61 -8.37 -8.58
N ILE A 3 18.98 -9.64 -8.31
CA ILE A 3 18.12 -10.56 -7.56
C ILE A 3 18.65 -10.57 -6.13
N GLU A 4 17.77 -10.28 -5.19
CA GLU A 4 18.08 -10.26 -3.75
C GLU A 4 17.18 -11.25 -3.00
N LEU A 5 17.66 -11.76 -1.88
CA LEU A 5 16.88 -12.61 -0.99
C LEU A 5 16.26 -11.74 0.11
N LEU A 6 14.98 -11.45 -0.02
CA LEU A 6 14.27 -10.53 0.87
C LEU A 6 13.00 -11.18 1.46
N SER A 7 12.73 -10.90 2.72
CA SER A 7 11.36 -11.08 3.23
C SER A 7 10.50 -9.91 2.74
N ALA A 8 9.17 -10.04 2.78
CA ALA A 8 8.29 -8.94 2.39
C ALA A 8 8.48 -7.70 3.27
N ASN A 9 8.80 -7.83 4.56
CA ASN A 9 9.18 -6.72 5.43
C ASN A 9 10.39 -5.95 4.88
N HIS A 10 11.46 -6.67 4.54
CA HIS A 10 12.67 -6.05 3.97
C HIS A 10 12.42 -5.49 2.57
N GLY A 11 11.63 -6.19 1.74
CA GLY A 11 11.22 -5.72 0.42
C GLY A 11 10.44 -4.41 0.48
N ALA A 12 9.44 -4.32 1.36
CA ALA A 12 8.66 -3.10 1.57
C ALA A 12 9.53 -1.92 2.05
N ALA A 13 10.44 -2.17 3.01
CA ALA A 13 11.33 -1.13 3.52
C ALA A 13 12.35 -0.68 2.47
N LEU A 14 12.89 -1.60 1.67
CA LEU A 14 13.81 -1.28 0.57
C LEU A 14 13.11 -0.45 -0.51
N ALA A 15 11.90 -0.86 -0.93
CA ALA A 15 11.09 -0.12 -1.89
C ALA A 15 10.78 1.31 -1.39
N ALA A 16 10.38 1.44 -0.11
CA ALA A 16 10.15 2.74 0.53
C ALA A 16 11.43 3.59 0.58
N THR A 17 12.59 2.97 0.86
CA THR A 17 13.90 3.65 0.84
C THR A 17 14.25 4.17 -0.55
N MET A 18 14.03 3.36 -1.59
CA MET A 18 14.28 3.77 -2.98
C MET A 18 13.34 4.89 -3.41
N ALA A 19 12.07 4.80 -3.02
CA ALA A 19 11.09 5.87 -3.22
C ALA A 19 11.47 7.17 -2.49
N ALA A 20 11.99 7.06 -1.27
CA ALA A 20 12.51 8.19 -0.51
C ALA A 20 13.68 8.88 -1.22
N ARG A 21 14.66 8.09 -1.71
CA ARG A 21 15.81 8.59 -2.48
C ARG A 21 15.40 9.24 -3.79
N ALA A 22 14.36 8.74 -4.46
CA ALA A 22 13.81 9.37 -5.66
C ALA A 22 13.25 10.78 -5.39
N ASN A 23 12.81 11.06 -4.16
CA ASN A 23 12.29 12.38 -3.77
C ASN A 23 13.35 13.35 -3.21
N ARG A 24 14.66 13.03 -3.29
CA ARG A 24 15.76 13.89 -2.77
C ARG A 24 15.81 15.28 -3.40
N ILE A 25 15.38 15.41 -4.66
CA ILE A 25 15.28 16.71 -5.35
C ILE A 25 13.97 17.44 -5.03
N GLY A 26 12.97 16.75 -4.47
CA GLY A 26 11.70 17.30 -4.00
C GLY A 26 11.79 17.81 -2.55
N ARG A 27 10.73 17.58 -1.80
CA ARG A 27 10.61 17.96 -0.39
C ARG A 27 11.10 16.89 0.60
N GLY A 28 11.72 15.84 0.08
CA GLY A 28 12.28 14.78 0.90
C GLY A 28 11.26 13.75 1.35
N PHE A 29 11.61 13.03 2.40
CA PHE A 29 10.87 11.88 2.89
C PHE A 29 10.75 11.90 4.40
N CYS A 30 9.64 11.38 4.91
CA CYS A 30 9.48 11.16 6.33
C CYS A 30 8.72 9.85 6.61
N ALA A 31 9.25 9.04 7.51
CA ALA A 31 8.54 7.88 8.03
C ALA A 31 8.30 8.02 9.53
N GLY A 32 7.07 7.78 9.97
CA GLY A 32 6.73 7.57 11.36
C GLY A 32 6.84 6.09 11.70
N VAL A 33 7.56 5.72 12.76
CA VAL A 33 7.81 4.31 13.09
C VAL A 33 7.55 4.00 14.55
N TYR A 34 6.83 2.89 14.76
CA TYR A 34 6.63 2.24 16.04
C TYR A 34 6.66 0.72 15.84
N PRO A 35 7.39 -0.04 16.67
CA PRO A 35 7.57 -1.47 16.47
C PRO A 35 6.30 -2.25 16.85
N ILE A 36 5.75 -3.01 15.92
CA ILE A 36 4.67 -3.97 16.16
C ILE A 36 4.87 -5.23 15.31
N THR A 37 4.87 -6.40 15.98
CA THR A 37 4.97 -7.71 15.30
C THR A 37 3.72 -7.97 14.44
N PRO A 38 3.85 -8.42 13.16
CA PRO A 38 5.05 -8.85 12.48
C PRO A 38 5.65 -7.84 11.49
N SER A 39 5.41 -6.54 11.64
CA SER A 39 5.97 -5.49 10.76
C SER A 39 7.24 -4.83 11.30
N THR A 40 7.75 -5.28 12.45
CA THR A 40 8.88 -4.65 13.14
C THR A 40 10.13 -4.57 12.26
N GLU A 41 10.47 -5.65 11.55
CA GLU A 41 11.67 -5.75 10.70
C GLU A 41 11.64 -4.75 9.54
N CYS A 42 10.45 -4.43 9.02
CA CYS A 42 10.29 -3.37 8.02
C CYS A 42 10.78 -2.02 8.58
N MET A 43 10.37 -1.68 9.79
CA MET A 43 10.74 -0.41 10.42
C MET A 43 12.19 -0.38 10.87
N GLU A 44 12.72 -1.49 11.39
CA GLU A 44 14.11 -1.62 11.77
C GLU A 44 15.05 -1.45 10.56
N TYR A 45 14.74 -2.12 9.45
CA TYR A 45 15.50 -1.98 8.21
C TYR A 45 15.50 -0.52 7.73
N LEU A 46 14.33 0.14 7.72
CA LEU A 46 14.21 1.54 7.31
C LEU A 46 15.01 2.49 8.21
N CYS A 47 15.07 2.22 9.54
CA CYS A 47 15.84 3.01 10.48
C CYS A 47 17.37 2.97 10.24
N LEU A 48 17.87 1.93 9.56
CA LEU A 48 19.29 1.76 9.24
C LEU A 48 19.69 2.44 7.93
N GLN A 49 18.70 2.93 7.14
CA GLN A 49 18.97 3.51 5.84
C GLN A 49 19.38 4.97 5.94
N GLU A 50 20.41 5.33 5.18
CA GLU A 50 20.76 6.73 4.95
C GLU A 50 19.88 7.26 3.79
N ILE A 51 19.09 8.29 4.10
CA ILE A 51 18.15 8.90 3.16
C ILE A 51 18.44 10.40 3.11
N GLU A 52 18.95 10.87 1.98
CA GLU A 52 19.17 12.30 1.75
C GLU A 52 17.83 13.07 1.83
N LYS A 53 17.80 14.11 2.65
CA LYS A 53 16.56 14.86 3.00
C LYS A 53 15.47 13.96 3.58
N GLY A 54 15.82 12.82 4.17
CA GLY A 54 14.90 11.89 4.81
C GLY A 54 14.98 11.91 6.33
N ARG A 55 13.86 11.59 6.96
CA ARG A 55 13.78 11.38 8.42
C ARG A 55 12.95 10.13 8.70
N VAL A 56 13.49 9.28 9.56
CA VAL A 56 12.74 8.20 10.20
C VAL A 56 12.54 8.59 11.65
N VAL A 57 11.28 8.85 12.03
CA VAL A 57 10.92 9.38 13.34
C VAL A 57 10.35 8.26 14.20
N ARG A 58 11.09 7.88 15.25
CA ARG A 58 10.61 6.91 16.24
C ARG A 58 9.69 7.61 17.22
N VAL A 59 8.54 7.02 17.44
CA VAL A 59 7.50 7.56 18.30
C VAL A 59 7.02 6.54 19.31
N GLU A 60 6.15 6.95 20.24
CA GLU A 60 5.66 6.11 21.34
C GLU A 60 4.42 5.27 21.00
N SER A 61 3.82 5.47 19.83
CA SER A 61 2.63 4.74 19.42
C SER A 61 2.40 4.77 17.91
N GLU A 62 1.58 3.84 17.41
CA GLU A 62 1.17 3.79 16.01
C GLU A 62 0.34 5.02 15.62
N HIS A 63 -0.50 5.51 16.53
CA HIS A 63 -1.25 6.75 16.33
C HIS A 63 -0.33 7.93 16.04
N SER A 64 0.72 8.09 16.85
CA SER A 64 1.74 9.14 16.63
C SER A 64 2.55 8.91 15.35
N ALA A 65 2.84 7.63 14.98
CA ALA A 65 3.52 7.32 13.74
C ALA A 65 2.75 7.82 12.52
N MET A 66 1.45 7.57 12.47
CA MET A 66 0.59 8.09 11.40
C MET A 66 0.45 9.62 11.47
N GLY A 67 0.42 10.22 12.67
CA GLY A 67 0.44 11.66 12.85
C GLY A 67 1.69 12.33 12.26
N VAL A 68 2.86 11.72 12.42
CA VAL A 68 4.11 12.16 11.76
C VAL A 68 3.97 12.12 10.24
N CYS A 69 3.41 11.04 9.68
CA CYS A 69 3.20 10.90 8.24
C CYS A 69 2.23 11.96 7.68
N ILE A 70 1.14 12.25 8.40
CA ILE A 70 0.18 13.30 8.04
C ILE A 70 0.87 14.66 8.00
N GLY A 71 1.62 15.03 9.04
CA GLY A 71 2.33 16.30 9.09
C GLY A 71 3.37 16.45 7.99
N ALA A 72 4.10 15.38 7.70
CA ALA A 72 5.11 15.36 6.64
C ALA A 72 4.47 15.46 5.25
N SER A 73 3.41 14.70 4.98
CA SER A 73 2.67 14.76 3.73
C SER A 73 2.03 16.13 3.53
N ALA A 74 1.41 16.71 4.57
CA ALA A 74 0.89 18.07 4.54
C ALA A 74 1.96 19.13 4.23
N ALA A 75 3.22 18.90 4.64
CA ALA A 75 4.36 19.75 4.28
C ALA A 75 4.90 19.48 2.86
N GLY A 76 4.37 18.46 2.17
CA GLY A 76 4.74 18.08 0.80
C GLY A 76 5.85 17.04 0.70
N ALA A 77 6.21 16.37 1.78
CA ALA A 77 7.17 15.26 1.77
C ALA A 77 6.48 13.95 1.38
N ARG A 78 7.22 13.02 0.75
CA ARG A 78 6.78 11.64 0.60
C ARG A 78 6.76 10.96 1.96
N SER A 79 5.70 10.20 2.27
CA SER A 79 5.49 9.68 3.63
C SER A 79 5.19 8.19 3.66
N PHE A 80 5.77 7.50 4.65
CA PHE A 80 5.63 6.05 4.80
C PHE A 80 5.50 5.63 6.27
N THR A 81 4.75 4.57 6.50
CA THR A 81 4.73 3.84 7.78
C THR A 81 4.49 2.35 7.56
N ALA A 82 4.74 1.53 8.57
CA ALA A 82 4.30 0.14 8.58
C ALA A 82 3.67 -0.20 9.93
N THR A 83 2.69 -1.11 9.89
CA THR A 83 1.93 -1.52 11.07
C THR A 83 1.33 -2.91 10.89
N ALA A 84 0.60 -3.37 11.91
CA ALA A 84 -0.11 -4.65 11.94
C ALA A 84 -1.24 -4.62 12.96
N SER A 85 -2.31 -5.40 12.75
CA SER A 85 -3.28 -5.76 13.77
C SER A 85 -3.78 -4.56 14.62
N ASN A 86 -3.64 -4.66 15.93
CA ASN A 86 -4.05 -3.63 16.88
C ASN A 86 -3.36 -2.28 16.67
N GLY A 87 -2.14 -2.26 16.10
CA GLY A 87 -1.48 -1.01 15.73
C GLY A 87 -2.23 -0.29 14.62
N LEU A 88 -2.71 -1.02 13.60
CA LEU A 88 -3.58 -0.44 12.59
C LEU A 88 -4.89 0.06 13.19
N ALA A 89 -5.52 -0.73 14.08
CA ALA A 89 -6.72 -0.31 14.79
C ALA A 89 -6.49 0.97 15.62
N TYR A 90 -5.31 1.10 16.24
CA TYR A 90 -4.98 2.27 17.04
C TYR A 90 -4.73 3.53 16.19
N MET A 91 -4.34 3.41 14.93
CA MET A 91 -4.16 4.57 14.03
C MET A 91 -5.37 4.88 13.14
N VAL A 92 -6.51 4.19 13.29
CA VAL A 92 -7.70 4.35 12.43
C VAL A 92 -8.13 5.81 12.29
N GLU A 93 -8.20 6.57 13.39
CA GLU A 93 -8.57 7.99 13.37
C GLU A 93 -7.66 8.79 12.43
N ASN A 94 -6.34 8.61 12.54
CA ASN A 94 -5.37 9.31 11.71
C ASN A 94 -5.38 8.81 10.25
N CYS A 95 -5.67 7.54 10.00
CA CYS A 95 -5.86 7.02 8.64
C CYS A 95 -7.06 7.71 7.96
N ILE A 96 -8.17 7.84 8.68
CA ILE A 96 -9.36 8.55 8.21
C ILE A 96 -9.04 10.02 7.96
N ALA A 97 -8.30 10.68 8.87
CA ALA A 97 -7.87 12.06 8.71
C ALA A 97 -7.00 12.24 7.45
N ALA A 98 -6.03 11.36 7.22
CA ALA A 98 -5.18 11.41 6.02
C ALA A 98 -6.02 11.30 4.73
N ALA A 99 -6.99 10.39 4.69
CA ALA A 99 -7.90 10.22 3.57
C ALA A 99 -8.76 11.47 3.34
N CYS A 100 -9.39 12.01 4.39
CA CYS A 100 -10.23 13.20 4.31
C CYS A 100 -9.43 14.45 3.90
N LEU A 101 -8.18 14.56 4.33
CA LEU A 101 -7.27 15.66 3.97
C LEU A 101 -6.61 15.47 2.60
N ARG A 102 -6.89 14.37 1.91
CA ARG A 102 -6.31 14.04 0.61
C ARG A 102 -4.77 14.05 0.64
N LEU A 103 -4.20 13.42 1.67
CA LEU A 103 -2.75 13.33 1.88
C LEU A 103 -2.24 11.94 1.47
N PRO A 104 -1.36 11.85 0.46
CA PRO A 104 -0.76 10.58 0.05
C PRO A 104 0.22 10.10 1.12
N VAL A 105 -0.16 9.05 1.82
CA VAL A 105 0.70 8.30 2.75
C VAL A 105 0.66 6.84 2.32
N VAL A 106 1.81 6.23 2.11
CA VAL A 106 1.90 4.80 1.81
C VAL A 106 2.17 4.02 3.09
N MET A 107 1.45 2.92 3.26
CA MET A 107 1.55 2.05 4.43
C MET A 107 1.82 0.62 4.00
N ALA A 108 2.78 -0.05 4.65
CA ALA A 108 2.88 -1.50 4.61
C ALA A 108 2.12 -2.08 5.82
N VAL A 109 1.22 -3.03 5.58
CA VAL A 109 0.45 -3.67 6.64
C VAL A 109 0.74 -5.16 6.65
N ALA A 110 1.43 -5.62 7.71
CA ALA A 110 1.65 -7.04 7.94
C ALA A 110 0.45 -7.63 8.67
N ASN A 111 -0.54 -8.08 7.90
CA ASN A 111 -1.85 -8.48 8.40
C ASN A 111 -1.78 -9.58 9.46
N ARG A 112 -2.42 -9.37 10.57
CA ARG A 112 -2.48 -10.28 11.72
C ARG A 112 -3.83 -10.17 12.41
N THR A 113 -4.26 -11.26 13.06
CA THR A 113 -5.49 -11.32 13.88
C THR A 113 -5.60 -10.12 14.81
N LEU A 114 -6.79 -9.53 14.86
CA LEU A 114 -7.12 -8.38 15.68
C LEU A 114 -7.78 -8.82 16.99
N GLY A 115 -7.27 -8.28 18.11
CA GLY A 115 -7.84 -8.48 19.43
C GLY A 115 -7.63 -9.90 20.02
N PRO A 116 -8.15 -10.16 21.24
CA PRO A 116 -8.11 -11.47 21.88
C PRO A 116 -9.13 -12.45 21.25
N PRO A 117 -8.85 -13.78 21.21
CA PRO A 117 -7.63 -14.39 21.72
C PRO A 117 -6.40 -14.03 20.88
N TRP A 118 -5.35 -13.56 21.55
CA TRP A 118 -4.14 -13.09 20.88
C TRP A 118 -3.43 -14.22 20.16
N ASN A 119 -3.11 -13.98 18.91
CA ASN A 119 -2.25 -14.85 18.11
C ASN A 119 -1.50 -14.02 17.03
N ILE A 120 -0.59 -14.66 16.32
CA ILE A 120 0.27 -14.02 15.33
C ILE A 120 -0.05 -14.45 13.88
N TRP A 121 -1.11 -15.21 13.69
CA TRP A 121 -1.51 -15.73 12.39
C TRP A 121 -2.09 -14.65 11.49
N ALA A 122 -1.90 -14.85 10.19
CA ALA A 122 -2.44 -13.97 9.16
C ALA A 122 -3.97 -13.89 9.23
N ASP A 123 -4.47 -12.66 9.16
CA ASP A 123 -5.89 -12.35 9.17
C ASP A 123 -6.09 -10.95 8.57
N HIS A 124 -6.95 -10.80 7.58
CA HIS A 124 -7.19 -9.52 6.91
C HIS A 124 -8.14 -8.60 7.67
N GLY A 125 -8.71 -9.04 8.80
CA GLY A 125 -9.67 -8.28 9.58
C GLY A 125 -9.16 -6.92 10.06
N ASP A 126 -7.84 -6.79 10.27
CA ASP A 126 -7.20 -5.52 10.63
C ASP A 126 -7.29 -4.50 9.49
N ALA A 127 -6.92 -4.85 8.27
CA ALA A 127 -7.01 -3.96 7.10
C ALA A 127 -8.47 -3.66 6.72
N LEU A 128 -9.38 -4.62 6.90
CA LEU A 128 -10.80 -4.46 6.59
C LEU A 128 -11.51 -3.45 7.49
N LEU A 129 -10.95 -3.07 8.64
CA LEU A 129 -11.47 -1.95 9.46
C LEU A 129 -11.51 -0.64 8.65
N LEU A 130 -10.61 -0.46 7.71
CA LEU A 130 -10.46 0.78 6.94
C LEU A 130 -11.07 0.70 5.53
N ARG A 131 -11.77 -0.38 5.19
CA ARG A 131 -12.31 -0.61 3.84
C ARG A 131 -13.25 0.48 3.32
N ASP A 132 -13.96 1.18 4.22
CA ASP A 132 -14.97 2.18 3.89
C ASP A 132 -14.51 3.64 4.17
N HIS A 133 -13.20 3.83 4.44
CA HIS A 133 -12.68 5.11 4.90
C HIS A 133 -11.78 5.84 3.89
N GLY A 134 -11.79 5.40 2.62
CA GLY A 134 -11.14 6.13 1.54
C GLY A 134 -9.63 5.88 1.42
N LEU A 135 -9.17 4.69 1.79
CA LEU A 135 -7.82 4.24 1.51
C LEU A 135 -7.81 3.29 0.32
N ILE A 136 -6.79 3.40 -0.52
CA ILE A 136 -6.52 2.39 -1.54
C ILE A 136 -5.94 1.16 -0.84
N GLN A 137 -6.43 -0.04 -1.16
CA GLN A 137 -6.00 -1.27 -0.49
C GLN A 137 -5.57 -2.33 -1.49
N PHE A 138 -4.30 -2.74 -1.41
CA PHE A 138 -3.73 -3.86 -2.14
C PHE A 138 -3.47 -5.04 -1.21
N PHE A 139 -3.79 -6.26 -1.66
CA PHE A 139 -3.50 -7.51 -0.94
C PHE A 139 -2.57 -8.37 -1.78
N CYS A 140 -1.31 -8.45 -1.37
CA CYS A 140 -0.23 -9.08 -2.13
C CYS A 140 -0.16 -10.59 -1.89
N ALA A 141 0.24 -11.34 -2.90
CA ALA A 141 0.35 -12.80 -2.86
C ALA A 141 1.78 -13.31 -2.68
N ASP A 142 2.79 -12.50 -2.99
CA ASP A 142 4.20 -12.84 -2.84
C ASP A 142 5.08 -11.62 -2.52
N ASN A 143 6.37 -11.86 -2.27
CA ASN A 143 7.32 -10.84 -1.86
C ASN A 143 7.66 -9.85 -2.99
N GLN A 144 7.67 -10.31 -4.25
CA GLN A 144 7.88 -9.43 -5.39
C GLN A 144 6.71 -8.47 -5.54
N GLU A 145 5.50 -8.99 -5.41
CA GLU A 145 4.30 -8.18 -5.49
C GLU A 145 4.24 -7.12 -4.37
N VAL A 146 4.72 -7.44 -3.15
CA VAL A 146 4.84 -6.45 -2.07
C VAL A 146 5.80 -5.34 -2.45
N PHE A 147 7.01 -5.68 -2.93
CA PHE A 147 8.01 -4.70 -3.35
C PHE A 147 7.48 -3.77 -4.45
N ASP A 148 6.93 -4.36 -5.51
CA ASP A 148 6.39 -3.62 -6.67
C ASP A 148 5.19 -2.77 -6.27
N SER A 149 4.30 -3.31 -5.41
CA SER A 149 3.11 -2.59 -4.95
C SER A 149 3.45 -1.37 -4.09
N ILE A 150 4.53 -1.38 -3.30
CA ILE A 150 4.97 -0.18 -2.56
C ILE A 150 5.37 0.93 -3.54
N LEU A 151 6.11 0.62 -4.60
CA LEU A 151 6.48 1.62 -5.63
C LEU A 151 5.24 2.14 -6.38
N CYS A 152 4.36 1.22 -6.81
CA CYS A 152 3.09 1.58 -7.46
C CYS A 152 2.19 2.41 -6.54
N ALA A 153 2.12 2.07 -5.25
CA ALA A 153 1.31 2.80 -4.27
C ALA A 153 1.76 4.25 -4.13
N PHE A 154 3.08 4.53 -4.11
CA PHE A 154 3.57 5.90 -4.14
C PHE A 154 3.18 6.63 -5.41
N ARG A 155 3.38 6.01 -6.58
CA ARG A 155 3.06 6.63 -7.87
C ARG A 155 1.58 6.92 -8.02
N LEU A 156 0.73 5.99 -7.58
CA LEU A 156 -0.72 6.09 -7.61
C LEU A 156 -1.24 7.11 -6.59
N ALA A 157 -0.82 6.98 -5.34
CA ALA A 157 -1.28 7.85 -4.25
C ALA A 157 -0.93 9.33 -4.46
N GLU A 158 0.20 9.60 -5.13
CA GLU A 158 0.69 10.96 -5.39
C GLU A 158 0.15 11.56 -6.72
N ASP A 159 -0.60 10.80 -7.53
CA ASP A 159 -1.25 11.34 -8.73
C ASP A 159 -2.27 12.41 -8.35
N ALA A 160 -2.26 13.54 -9.06
CA ALA A 160 -3.11 14.70 -8.75
C ALA A 160 -4.63 14.40 -8.81
N ARG A 161 -5.02 13.39 -9.58
CA ARG A 161 -6.42 12.91 -9.68
C ARG A 161 -6.82 12.10 -8.45
N VAL A 162 -5.85 11.48 -7.77
CA VAL A 162 -6.06 10.55 -6.64
C VAL A 162 -5.81 11.24 -5.30
N LEU A 163 -4.57 11.55 -4.96
CA LEU A 163 -4.15 12.18 -3.68
C LEU A 163 -4.81 11.50 -2.47
N MET A 164 -4.56 10.21 -2.26
CA MET A 164 -5.13 9.43 -1.16
C MET A 164 -4.10 8.52 -0.51
N PRO A 165 -4.27 8.16 0.77
CA PRO A 165 -3.42 7.16 1.37
C PRO A 165 -3.64 5.79 0.72
N ALA A 166 -2.56 5.01 0.61
CA ALA A 166 -2.58 3.66 0.08
C ALA A 166 -1.96 2.67 1.07
N MET A 167 -2.59 1.52 1.21
CA MET A 167 -2.13 0.43 2.07
C MET A 167 -1.77 -0.77 1.21
N VAL A 168 -0.57 -1.31 1.42
CA VAL A 168 -0.07 -2.53 0.81
C VAL A 168 -0.05 -3.60 1.89
N CYS A 169 -0.97 -4.53 1.78
CA CYS A 169 -1.19 -5.62 2.72
C CYS A 169 -0.34 -6.84 2.34
N MET A 170 0.38 -7.37 3.32
CA MET A 170 1.13 -8.62 3.23
C MET A 170 0.80 -9.48 4.45
N GLU A 171 0.59 -10.76 4.26
CA GLU A 171 0.22 -11.63 5.35
C GLU A 171 1.35 -11.83 6.35
N GLY A 172 1.04 -11.61 7.61
CA GLY A 172 1.96 -11.75 8.74
C GLY A 172 2.54 -13.16 8.81
N PHE A 173 3.85 -13.26 9.01
CA PHE A 173 4.70 -14.45 9.01
C PHE A 173 4.77 -15.19 7.66
N ILE A 174 3.67 -15.33 6.90
CA ILE A 174 3.66 -16.01 5.61
C ILE A 174 4.54 -15.25 4.61
N LEU A 175 4.28 -13.95 4.40
CA LEU A 175 5.10 -13.09 3.53
C LEU A 175 6.12 -12.28 4.32
N SER A 176 5.70 -11.72 5.46
CA SER A 176 6.52 -10.76 6.20
C SER A 176 7.87 -11.32 6.66
N HIS A 177 7.97 -12.65 6.88
CA HIS A 177 9.19 -13.33 7.37
C HIS A 177 9.75 -14.39 6.43
N THR A 178 9.00 -14.84 5.41
CA THR A 178 9.52 -15.78 4.43
C THR A 178 10.43 -15.07 3.45
N VAL A 179 11.66 -15.57 3.32
CA VAL A 179 12.66 -15.02 2.41
C VAL A 179 12.50 -15.63 1.02
N CYS A 180 12.31 -14.82 0.01
CA CYS A 180 12.18 -15.20 -1.38
C CYS A 180 13.12 -14.39 -2.29
N GLN A 181 13.37 -14.87 -3.48
CA GLN A 181 14.05 -14.11 -4.52
C GLN A 181 13.16 -12.94 -4.93
N THR A 182 13.73 -11.74 -4.93
CA THR A 182 13.05 -10.51 -5.33
C THR A 182 13.93 -9.75 -6.32
N GLU A 183 13.38 -9.39 -7.45
CA GLU A 183 14.06 -8.53 -8.43
C GLU A 183 14.01 -7.08 -7.95
N VAL A 184 15.20 -6.54 -7.67
CA VAL A 184 15.37 -5.16 -7.21
C VAL A 184 15.86 -4.28 -8.36
N PRO A 185 15.15 -3.20 -8.72
CA PRO A 185 15.57 -2.28 -9.76
C PRO A 185 16.78 -1.44 -9.31
N THR A 186 17.41 -0.73 -10.26
CA THR A 186 18.40 0.29 -9.90
C THR A 186 17.71 1.55 -9.40
N GLN A 187 18.42 2.36 -8.60
CA GLN A 187 17.88 3.63 -8.15
C GLN A 187 17.51 4.57 -9.32
N GLU A 188 18.26 4.55 -10.42
CA GLU A 188 17.95 5.34 -11.61
C GLU A 188 16.63 4.94 -12.27
N GLN A 189 16.29 3.64 -12.25
CA GLN A 189 14.99 3.17 -12.73
C GLN A 189 13.88 3.71 -11.83
N VAL A 190 14.04 3.64 -10.50
CA VAL A 190 13.05 4.19 -9.56
C VAL A 190 12.93 5.71 -9.69
N ASP A 191 14.04 6.43 -9.89
CA ASP A 191 14.03 7.89 -10.11
C ASP A 191 13.23 8.28 -11.36
N ARG A 192 13.24 7.44 -12.42
CA ARG A 192 12.43 7.66 -13.63
C ARG A 192 10.95 7.37 -13.41
N PHE A 193 10.64 6.34 -12.61
CA PHE A 193 9.27 5.93 -12.32
C PHE A 193 8.57 6.85 -11.30
N LEU A 194 9.30 7.31 -10.28
CA LEU A 194 8.78 8.13 -9.19
C LEU A 194 9.31 9.57 -9.27
N PRO A 195 8.61 10.49 -9.97
CA PRO A 195 8.97 11.89 -9.97
C PRO A 195 8.89 12.49 -8.56
N PRO A 196 9.46 13.68 -8.34
CA PRO A 196 9.30 14.39 -7.07
C PRO A 196 7.82 14.60 -6.71
N THR A 197 7.46 14.32 -5.47
CA THR A 197 6.11 14.52 -4.96
C THR A 197 5.64 15.96 -5.10
N ALA A 198 4.45 16.16 -5.65
CA ALA A 198 3.80 17.46 -5.82
C ALA A 198 2.38 17.45 -5.25
N ILE A 199 2.22 17.90 -4.01
CA ILE A 199 0.91 18.00 -3.35
C ILE A 199 0.41 19.45 -3.52
N PRO A 200 -0.66 19.69 -4.30
CA PRO A 200 -1.13 21.03 -4.63
C PRO A 200 -1.55 21.86 -3.41
N HIS A 201 -2.20 21.21 -2.44
CA HIS A 201 -2.74 21.83 -1.23
C HIS A 201 -1.80 21.70 -0.01
N ARG A 202 -0.51 21.42 -0.23
CA ARG A 202 0.47 21.35 0.86
C ARG A 202 0.57 22.67 1.62
N LEU A 203 0.87 22.60 2.91
CA LEU A 203 1.21 23.73 3.72
C LEU A 203 2.48 24.42 3.16
N ALA A 204 2.36 25.69 2.86
CA ALA A 204 3.41 26.50 2.25
C ALA A 204 3.60 27.81 3.00
N THR A 205 4.40 28.74 2.43
CA THR A 205 4.61 30.07 2.99
C THR A 205 3.34 30.93 2.96
N THR A 206 2.43 30.68 2.02
CA THR A 206 1.10 31.32 2.01
C THR A 206 0.25 30.68 3.10
N PRO A 207 -0.23 31.45 4.08
CA PRO A 207 -1.05 30.92 5.17
C PRO A 207 -2.37 30.32 4.66
N HIS A 208 -2.63 29.06 5.02
CA HIS A 208 -3.91 28.38 4.87
C HIS A 208 -4.00 27.26 5.91
N THR A 209 -5.17 26.68 6.07
CA THR A 209 -5.43 25.58 7.01
C THR A 209 -5.83 24.33 6.24
N LEU A 210 -5.48 23.17 6.79
CA LEU A 210 -5.99 21.86 6.37
C LEU A 210 -6.88 21.33 7.50
N GLY A 211 -8.05 20.76 7.17
CA GLY A 211 -8.96 20.17 8.16
C GLY A 211 -9.72 21.21 8.98
N GLN A 212 -10.22 22.25 8.34
CA GLN A 212 -11.09 23.24 8.99
C GLN A 212 -12.44 22.63 9.43
N MET A 213 -13.10 23.29 10.37
CA MET A 213 -14.51 22.99 10.66
C MET A 213 -15.39 23.43 9.49
N GLU A 214 -16.35 22.60 9.13
CA GLU A 214 -17.21 22.79 7.97
C GLU A 214 -18.68 22.76 8.33
N ILE A 215 -19.48 23.48 7.54
CA ILE A 215 -20.93 23.31 7.54
C ILE A 215 -21.32 22.09 6.66
N PRO A 216 -22.51 21.49 6.85
CA PRO A 216 -22.90 20.24 6.17
C PRO A 216 -22.70 20.23 4.66
N HIS A 217 -23.03 21.32 3.97
CA HIS A 217 -22.87 21.44 2.52
C HIS A 217 -21.40 21.36 2.06
N GLN A 218 -20.48 21.93 2.81
CA GLN A 218 -19.04 21.86 2.50
C GLN A 218 -18.53 20.43 2.70
N THR A 219 -18.97 19.77 3.76
CA THR A 219 -18.62 18.36 4.02
C THR A 219 -19.15 17.46 2.90
N GLU A 220 -20.38 17.65 2.42
CA GLU A 220 -20.94 16.91 1.30
C GLU A 220 -20.07 17.07 0.03
N MET A 221 -19.73 18.31 -0.31
CA MET A 221 -18.88 18.62 -1.47
C MET A 221 -17.51 17.92 -1.38
N HIS A 222 -16.84 17.97 -0.22
CA HIS A 222 -15.55 17.32 -0.03
C HIS A 222 -15.64 15.78 -0.07
N ARG A 223 -16.72 15.21 0.47
CA ARG A 223 -16.99 13.77 0.36
C ARG A 223 -17.24 13.33 -1.08
N GLN A 224 -17.94 14.14 -1.86
CA GLN A 224 -18.12 13.88 -3.28
C GLN A 224 -16.79 13.91 -4.03
N GLN A 225 -15.95 14.93 -3.84
CA GLN A 225 -14.62 15.01 -4.45
C GLN A 225 -13.73 13.82 -4.07
N HIS A 226 -13.82 13.37 -2.83
CA HIS A 226 -13.11 12.17 -2.36
C HIS A 226 -13.61 10.91 -3.06
N HIS A 227 -14.92 10.78 -3.24
CA HIS A 227 -15.52 9.67 -3.97
C HIS A 227 -15.13 9.66 -5.46
N GLU A 228 -15.19 10.81 -6.12
CA GLU A 228 -14.77 10.98 -7.52
C GLU A 228 -13.29 10.60 -7.72
N ALA A 229 -12.42 10.98 -6.78
CA ALA A 229 -11.01 10.59 -6.82
C ALA A 229 -10.83 9.07 -6.61
N MET A 230 -11.64 8.43 -5.76
CA MET A 230 -11.62 6.97 -5.60
C MET A 230 -12.08 6.26 -6.87
N LEU A 231 -13.05 6.80 -7.60
CA LEU A 231 -13.49 6.27 -8.89
C LEU A 231 -12.43 6.43 -10.00
N ALA A 232 -11.53 7.40 -9.90
CA ALA A 232 -10.43 7.57 -10.85
C ALA A 232 -9.27 6.57 -10.64
N VAL A 233 -9.20 5.91 -9.48
CA VAL A 233 -8.09 5.01 -9.12
C VAL A 233 -7.87 3.89 -10.16
N PRO A 234 -8.87 3.18 -10.69
CA PRO A 234 -8.63 2.10 -11.65
C PRO A 234 -7.92 2.58 -12.92
N GLU A 235 -8.38 3.68 -13.53
CA GLU A 235 -7.77 4.26 -14.74
C GLU A 235 -6.33 4.74 -14.46
N VAL A 236 -6.12 5.41 -13.30
CA VAL A 236 -4.78 5.86 -12.93
C VAL A 236 -3.86 4.68 -12.65
N TYR A 237 -4.38 3.61 -12.05
CA TYR A 237 -3.58 2.41 -11.79
C TYR A 237 -3.15 1.70 -13.08
N GLU A 238 -4.02 1.61 -14.07
CA GLU A 238 -3.64 1.09 -15.40
C GLU A 238 -2.49 1.89 -16.01
N SER A 239 -2.56 3.22 -15.96
CA SER A 239 -1.47 4.09 -16.40
C SER A 239 -0.17 3.86 -15.60
N VAL A 240 -0.28 3.62 -14.29
CA VAL A 240 0.86 3.28 -13.42
C VAL A 240 1.48 1.93 -13.79
N GLN A 241 0.67 0.94 -14.13
CA GLN A 241 1.14 -0.37 -14.59
C GLN A 241 1.92 -0.25 -15.92
N ASP A 242 1.41 0.54 -16.87
CA ASP A 242 2.08 0.79 -18.15
C ASP A 242 3.43 1.51 -17.95
N GLU A 243 3.47 2.55 -17.11
CA GLU A 243 4.71 3.23 -16.75
C GLU A 243 5.71 2.30 -16.05
N PHE A 244 5.21 1.44 -15.15
CA PHE A 244 6.03 0.47 -14.43
C PHE A 244 6.64 -0.54 -15.40
N GLU A 245 5.84 -1.12 -16.29
CA GLU A 245 6.30 -2.07 -17.30
C GLU A 245 7.35 -1.45 -18.23
N ALA A 246 7.11 -0.21 -18.69
CA ALA A 246 8.06 0.50 -19.56
C ALA A 246 9.42 0.76 -18.89
N VAL A 247 9.45 0.94 -17.55
CA VAL A 247 10.69 1.23 -16.81
C VAL A 247 11.38 -0.04 -16.32
N PHE A 248 10.62 -1.03 -15.83
CA PHE A 248 11.15 -2.21 -15.13
C PHE A 248 11.07 -3.50 -15.96
N GLY A 249 10.36 -3.50 -17.10
CA GLY A 249 10.26 -4.66 -18.00
C GLY A 249 9.35 -5.78 -17.48
N ARG A 250 8.57 -5.54 -16.45
CA ARG A 250 7.52 -6.42 -15.92
C ARG A 250 6.29 -5.60 -15.56
N ARG A 251 5.10 -6.16 -15.78
CA ARG A 251 3.84 -5.51 -15.44
C ARG A 251 3.38 -5.96 -14.05
N PRO A 252 3.04 -5.04 -13.14
CA PRO A 252 2.36 -5.38 -11.89
C PRO A 252 1.02 -6.06 -12.18
N ALA A 253 0.60 -6.93 -11.26
CA ALA A 253 -0.67 -7.64 -11.39
C ALA A 253 -1.88 -6.68 -11.46
N ASP A 254 -2.93 -7.10 -12.14
CA ASP A 254 -4.19 -6.37 -12.26
C ASP A 254 -4.95 -6.29 -10.93
N ALA A 255 -6.01 -5.49 -10.89
CA ALA A 255 -6.85 -5.37 -9.70
C ALA A 255 -7.53 -6.70 -9.32
N VAL A 256 -7.85 -7.52 -10.32
CA VAL A 256 -8.33 -8.90 -10.18
C VAL A 256 -7.53 -9.78 -11.12
N GLU A 257 -7.06 -10.90 -10.62
CA GLU A 257 -6.42 -11.93 -11.45
C GLU A 257 -7.31 -13.16 -11.55
N ALA A 258 -7.50 -13.61 -12.78
CA ALA A 258 -8.28 -14.79 -13.10
C ALA A 258 -7.35 -15.97 -13.42
N TYR A 259 -7.57 -17.10 -12.77
CA TYR A 259 -6.85 -18.35 -13.03
C TYR A 259 -7.81 -19.44 -13.49
N ARG A 260 -7.68 -19.85 -14.77
CA ARG A 260 -8.51 -20.90 -15.40
C ARG A 260 -10.01 -20.67 -15.18
N ALA A 261 -10.47 -19.40 -15.30
CA ALA A 261 -11.83 -18.98 -14.96
C ALA A 261 -12.80 -19.05 -16.15
N GLU A 262 -12.31 -19.02 -17.40
CA GLU A 262 -13.13 -18.80 -18.60
C GLU A 262 -14.19 -19.89 -18.83
N ASP A 263 -13.87 -21.16 -18.48
CA ASP A 263 -14.76 -22.31 -18.64
C ASP A 263 -15.21 -22.92 -17.32
N ALA A 264 -15.02 -22.19 -16.20
CA ALA A 264 -15.31 -22.69 -14.87
C ALA A 264 -16.80 -22.63 -14.54
N ASP A 265 -17.35 -23.70 -13.96
CA ASP A 265 -18.69 -23.74 -13.37
C ASP A 265 -18.68 -23.24 -11.91
N THR A 266 -17.50 -23.29 -11.27
CA THR A 266 -17.30 -22.86 -9.88
C THR A 266 -16.03 -22.01 -9.79
N LEU A 267 -16.11 -20.86 -9.14
CA LEU A 267 -15.01 -19.96 -8.90
C LEU A 267 -14.67 -19.87 -7.41
N ILE A 268 -13.37 -19.98 -7.09
CA ILE A 268 -12.83 -19.69 -5.77
C ILE A 268 -12.41 -18.22 -5.77
N VAL A 269 -13.08 -17.39 -4.96
CA VAL A 269 -12.72 -15.96 -4.83
C VAL A 269 -11.91 -15.77 -3.56
N SER A 270 -10.75 -15.12 -3.67
CA SER A 270 -9.80 -14.98 -2.57
C SER A 270 -9.02 -13.67 -2.62
N MET A 271 -8.23 -13.39 -1.57
CA MET A 271 -7.26 -12.30 -1.49
C MET A 271 -5.93 -12.81 -0.92
N GLY A 272 -4.84 -12.07 -1.15
CA GLY A 272 -3.53 -12.37 -0.61
C GLY A 272 -2.98 -13.74 -1.04
N THR A 273 -2.22 -14.41 -0.16
CA THR A 273 -1.59 -15.71 -0.44
C THR A 273 -2.58 -16.86 -0.58
N ILE A 274 -3.83 -16.68 -0.15
CA ILE A 274 -4.88 -17.67 -0.39
C ILE A 274 -5.07 -17.88 -1.90
N GLY A 275 -4.85 -16.84 -2.72
CA GLY A 275 -4.91 -16.93 -4.17
C GLY A 275 -3.96 -17.96 -4.75
N THR A 276 -2.69 -17.95 -4.35
CA THR A 276 -1.69 -18.93 -4.83
C THR A 276 -1.99 -20.36 -4.37
N THR A 277 -2.61 -20.50 -3.18
CA THR A 277 -3.09 -21.80 -2.71
C THR A 277 -4.30 -22.25 -3.53
N ALA A 278 -5.23 -21.34 -3.86
CA ALA A 278 -6.40 -21.64 -4.67
C ALA A 278 -6.02 -22.15 -6.08
N GLU A 279 -4.99 -21.58 -6.71
CA GLU A 279 -4.49 -22.07 -8.01
C GLU A 279 -4.08 -23.56 -7.96
N ARG A 280 -3.37 -23.96 -6.89
CA ARG A 280 -2.99 -25.37 -6.68
C ARG A 280 -4.21 -26.28 -6.51
N VAL A 281 -5.23 -25.79 -5.80
CA VAL A 281 -6.49 -26.53 -5.63
C VAL A 281 -7.24 -26.62 -6.95
N VAL A 282 -7.28 -25.55 -7.75
CA VAL A 282 -7.87 -25.55 -9.09
C VAL A 282 -7.22 -26.59 -9.98
N ASP A 283 -5.88 -26.64 -10.02
CA ASP A 283 -5.17 -27.64 -10.83
C ASP A 283 -5.52 -29.06 -10.41
N ALA A 284 -5.46 -29.37 -9.12
CA ALA A 284 -5.78 -30.69 -8.60
C ALA A 284 -7.24 -31.13 -8.88
N ARG A 285 -8.20 -30.17 -8.83
CA ARG A 285 -9.60 -30.46 -9.14
C ARG A 285 -9.83 -30.65 -10.64
N ARG A 286 -9.16 -29.86 -11.48
CA ARG A 286 -9.24 -30.01 -12.93
C ARG A 286 -8.64 -31.33 -13.41
N GLU A 287 -7.62 -31.84 -12.78
CA GLU A 287 -7.08 -33.19 -13.03
C GLU A 287 -8.13 -34.29 -12.75
N GLN A 288 -9.10 -34.01 -11.87
CA GLN A 288 -10.24 -34.88 -11.58
C GLN A 288 -11.45 -34.65 -12.48
N GLY A 289 -11.34 -33.76 -13.49
CA GLY A 289 -12.39 -33.45 -14.47
C GLY A 289 -13.39 -32.38 -13.99
N GLU A 290 -13.14 -31.71 -12.86
CA GLU A 290 -14.00 -30.64 -12.38
C GLU A 290 -13.68 -29.31 -13.10
N ARG A 291 -14.71 -28.49 -13.40
CA ARG A 291 -14.58 -27.18 -14.02
C ARG A 291 -14.54 -26.09 -12.96
N VAL A 292 -13.39 -25.98 -12.30
CA VAL A 292 -13.12 -25.01 -11.23
C VAL A 292 -12.11 -23.96 -11.73
N GLY A 293 -12.30 -22.71 -11.35
CA GLY A 293 -11.35 -21.60 -11.55
C GLY A 293 -11.13 -20.81 -10.27
N ALA A 294 -10.24 -19.85 -10.30
CA ALA A 294 -10.02 -18.93 -9.20
C ALA A 294 -10.01 -17.47 -9.67
N LEU A 295 -10.45 -16.57 -8.78
CA LEU A 295 -10.29 -15.13 -8.90
C LEU A 295 -9.57 -14.63 -7.65
N ARG A 296 -8.49 -13.91 -7.84
CA ARG A 296 -7.77 -13.24 -6.75
C ARG A 296 -8.04 -11.73 -6.80
N VAL A 297 -8.71 -11.20 -5.81
CA VAL A 297 -8.92 -9.77 -5.65
C VAL A 297 -7.66 -9.18 -5.03
N ARG A 298 -6.84 -8.50 -5.83
CA ARG A 298 -5.60 -7.85 -5.40
C ARG A 298 -5.84 -6.42 -4.93
N MET A 299 -6.55 -5.61 -5.71
CA MET A 299 -6.99 -4.28 -5.29
C MET A 299 -8.41 -4.39 -4.74
N PHE A 300 -8.52 -4.37 -3.40
CA PHE A 300 -9.83 -4.48 -2.74
C PHE A 300 -10.53 -3.12 -2.63
N ARG A 301 -9.79 -2.03 -2.60
CA ARG A 301 -10.31 -0.66 -2.64
C ARG A 301 -9.53 0.21 -3.62
N PRO A 302 -10.25 0.87 -4.56
CA PRO A 302 -11.69 0.70 -4.85
C PRO A 302 -12.06 -0.73 -5.22
N LEU A 303 -13.31 -1.13 -4.97
CA LEU A 303 -13.76 -2.46 -5.38
C LEU A 303 -13.78 -2.54 -6.92
N PRO A 304 -13.11 -3.52 -7.54
CA PRO A 304 -13.03 -3.64 -9.00
C PRO A 304 -14.31 -4.28 -9.57
N VAL A 305 -15.40 -3.50 -9.65
CA VAL A 305 -16.74 -3.98 -10.04
C VAL A 305 -16.84 -4.32 -11.54
N GLU A 306 -15.92 -3.79 -12.36
CA GLU A 306 -15.93 -3.98 -13.81
C GLU A 306 -14.94 -5.05 -14.29
N ALA A 307 -14.14 -5.60 -13.39
CA ALA A 307 -13.09 -6.59 -13.67
C ALA A 307 -13.60 -8.03 -13.73
#